data_8acccc0298f9969405d933e21f91e1fc
#
_entry.id   8acccc0298f9969405d933e21f91e1fc
#
_cell.length_a   1.000
_cell.length_b   1.000
_cell.length_c   1.000
_cell.angle_alpha   90.00
_cell.angle_beta   90.00
_cell.angle_gamma   90.00
#
_symmetry.space_group_name_H-M   'P 1'
#
loop_
_entity.id
_entity.type
_entity.pdbx_description
1 polymer ?
#
loop_
_entity_poly.entity_id
_entity_poly.type
_entity_poly.pdbx_seq_one_letter_code
_entity_poly.pdbx_strand_id
1 'polypeptide(L)'
;IAGAGADMDTLRTLVARRRDGHWANQMMVQASASSRALAACYDALEAAAAFSELKARFQAGFSFVDAGAALNSYQQEIFRFDQLYRQFNHAADAVEPMGWALLHELRERMESAYSGWFIPQLGLAWNKVLEGSTGLLARWQVDGWINQQDFYARHVQSHLDAGVKRVFVIISDAFRFEAAEELVREVNGKSRFKATLSAMLGVLPSYTALGMAALLPHQTLAYKQNANLDVMADGKPVSTVEQRGDQLAGVQGVAIKADDLLALGKDKGREYVRDQRVIYIYHDKIDLLGDKQGSERETFDAVAQTLTELTQLATFIVNSLNGSLVLLTADHGFLYQESPLDEADKSALGDKPDGTLKAKKRYLLGMGIGESPKAWCGNTQ
;
A
#
# COMPACT_ATOMS: atom_id res chain seq x y z
N ILE A 1 -6.61 25.65 -18.22
CA ILE A 1 -5.71 24.53 -18.62
C ILE A 1 -6.26 23.88 -19.91
N ALA A 2 -7.42 24.29 -20.39
CA ALA A 2 -8.04 23.73 -21.62
C ALA A 2 -7.58 24.40 -22.92
N GLY A 3 -6.68 25.37 -22.88
CA GLY A 3 -6.08 25.97 -24.08
C GLY A 3 -4.87 25.14 -24.53
N ALA A 4 -4.93 24.57 -25.69
CA ALA A 4 -3.84 23.88 -26.34
C ALA A 4 -2.53 24.70 -26.20
N GLY A 5 -1.49 24.10 -25.62
CA GLY A 5 -0.14 24.64 -25.69
C GLY A 5 0.40 25.39 -24.48
N ALA A 6 -0.21 25.32 -23.30
CA ALA A 6 0.54 25.71 -22.10
C ALA A 6 1.63 24.64 -21.87
N ASP A 7 2.86 25.05 -22.11
CA ASP A 7 4.04 24.25 -21.79
C ASP A 7 4.00 23.87 -20.30
N MET A 8 3.94 22.57 -20.01
CA MET A 8 3.81 22.05 -18.63
C MET A 8 5.00 22.48 -17.78
N ASP A 9 6.18 22.65 -18.37
CA ASP A 9 7.37 23.18 -17.72
C ASP A 9 7.15 24.64 -17.29
N THR A 10 6.48 25.44 -18.11
CA THR A 10 6.07 26.80 -17.77
C THR A 10 5.09 26.81 -16.61
N LEU A 11 4.10 25.92 -16.61
CA LEU A 11 3.13 25.79 -15.50
C LEU A 11 3.84 25.42 -14.19
N ARG A 12 4.70 24.41 -14.22
CA ARG A 12 5.51 24.01 -13.05
C ARG A 12 6.39 25.13 -12.53
N THR A 13 7.06 25.83 -13.44
CA THR A 13 7.90 26.97 -13.09
C THR A 13 7.09 28.08 -12.43
N LEU A 14 5.88 28.34 -12.91
CA LEU A 14 4.99 29.33 -12.32
C LEU A 14 4.47 28.89 -10.95
N VAL A 15 4.08 27.62 -10.80
CA VAL A 15 3.66 27.05 -9.52
C VAL A 15 4.79 27.11 -8.50
N ALA A 16 6.00 26.66 -8.86
CA ALA A 16 7.17 26.70 -7.99
C ALA A 16 7.52 28.15 -7.56
N ARG A 17 7.57 29.08 -8.52
CA ARG A 17 7.81 30.52 -8.21
C ARG A 17 6.77 31.11 -7.27
N ARG A 18 5.51 30.73 -7.42
CA ARG A 18 4.43 31.22 -6.53
C ARG A 18 4.50 30.60 -5.15
N ARG A 19 4.82 29.30 -5.09
CA ARG A 19 5.00 28.56 -3.83
C ARG A 19 6.19 29.07 -3.02
N ASP A 20 7.32 29.34 -3.69
CA ASP A 20 8.54 29.87 -3.07
C ASP A 20 8.55 31.38 -2.92
N GLY A 21 7.52 32.06 -3.39
CA GLY A 21 7.40 33.49 -3.38
C GLY A 21 7.19 34.09 -1.98
N HIS A 22 7.61 35.36 -1.81
CA HIS A 22 7.49 36.10 -0.53
C HIS A 22 6.09 36.04 0.09
N TRP A 23 5.05 36.16 -0.73
CA TRP A 23 3.64 36.14 -0.27
C TRP A 23 3.21 34.77 0.22
N ALA A 24 3.61 33.69 -0.45
CA ALA A 24 3.32 32.33 0.00
C ALA A 24 4.04 32.03 1.32
N ASN A 25 5.29 32.45 1.46
CA ASN A 25 6.04 32.32 2.71
C ASN A 25 5.45 33.15 3.86
N GLN A 26 5.00 34.40 3.62
CA GLN A 26 4.30 35.19 4.63
C GLN A 26 2.95 34.57 5.03
N MET A 27 2.19 34.04 4.09
CA MET A 27 0.93 33.36 4.37
C MET A 27 1.15 32.04 5.16
N MET A 28 2.21 31.28 4.86
CA MET A 28 2.59 30.10 5.64
C MET A 28 2.96 30.42 7.08
N VAL A 29 3.62 31.55 7.33
CA VAL A 29 3.97 32.02 8.69
C VAL A 29 2.70 32.35 9.49
N GLN A 30 1.64 32.86 8.85
CA GLN A 30 0.36 33.20 9.52
C GLN A 30 -0.52 31.99 9.84
N ALA A 31 -0.19 30.78 9.35
CA ALA A 31 -0.87 29.49 9.62
C ALA A 31 -2.41 29.55 9.55
N SER A 32 -2.99 30.43 8.72
CA SER A 32 -4.44 30.55 8.56
C SER A 32 -5.00 29.37 7.74
N ALA A 33 -6.31 29.10 7.87
CA ALA A 33 -6.98 28.10 7.05
C ALA A 33 -6.84 28.38 5.55
N SER A 34 -6.97 29.66 5.15
CA SER A 34 -6.82 30.10 3.76
C SER A 34 -5.40 29.90 3.23
N SER A 35 -4.37 30.10 4.07
CA SER A 35 -2.97 29.88 3.67
C SER A 35 -2.68 28.40 3.40
N ARG A 36 -3.19 27.52 4.27
CA ARG A 36 -3.05 26.07 4.08
C ARG A 36 -3.79 25.59 2.83
N ALA A 37 -5.03 26.08 2.62
CA ALA A 37 -5.80 25.76 1.43
C ALA A 37 -5.12 26.25 0.13
N LEU A 38 -4.47 27.41 0.15
CA LEU A 38 -3.72 27.91 -1.00
C LEU A 38 -2.49 27.06 -1.30
N ALA A 39 -1.75 26.63 -0.27
CA ALA A 39 -0.63 25.72 -0.44
C ALA A 39 -1.11 24.39 -1.02
N ALA A 40 -2.18 23.80 -0.46
CA ALA A 40 -2.79 22.59 -0.98
C ALA A 40 -3.27 22.73 -2.44
N CYS A 41 -3.77 23.90 -2.83
CA CYS A 41 -4.12 24.16 -4.22
C CYS A 41 -2.91 24.07 -5.15
N TYR A 42 -1.75 24.59 -4.74
CA TYR A 42 -0.52 24.43 -5.52
C TYR A 42 -0.04 22.99 -5.56
N ASP A 43 -0.13 22.25 -4.45
CA ASP A 43 0.22 20.83 -4.40
C ASP A 43 -0.67 20.00 -5.35
N ALA A 44 -1.97 20.27 -5.38
CA ALA A 44 -2.91 19.65 -6.32
C ALA A 44 -2.56 19.96 -7.80
N LEU A 45 -2.23 21.20 -8.12
CA LEU A 45 -1.85 21.60 -9.47
C LEU A 45 -0.54 20.91 -9.90
N GLU A 46 0.43 20.81 -9.02
CA GLU A 46 1.70 20.12 -9.27
C GLU A 46 1.48 18.63 -9.53
N ALA A 47 0.68 17.97 -8.69
CA ALA A 47 0.35 16.56 -8.86
C ALA A 47 -0.40 16.29 -10.17
N ALA A 48 -1.38 17.13 -10.53
CA ALA A 48 -2.11 17.00 -11.80
C ALA A 48 -1.23 17.24 -13.02
N ALA A 49 -0.31 18.21 -12.96
CA ALA A 49 0.65 18.46 -14.02
C ALA A 49 1.57 17.25 -14.22
N ALA A 50 2.15 16.74 -13.12
CA ALA A 50 3.02 15.56 -13.15
C ALA A 50 2.29 14.31 -13.68
N PHE A 51 1.02 14.12 -13.28
CA PHE A 51 0.19 13.02 -13.79
C PHE A 51 -0.04 13.15 -15.30
N SER A 52 -0.32 14.36 -15.78
CA SER A 52 -0.55 14.61 -17.22
C SER A 52 0.69 14.34 -18.06
N GLU A 53 1.86 14.74 -17.58
CA GLU A 53 3.15 14.43 -18.24
C GLU A 53 3.44 12.92 -18.25
N LEU A 54 3.21 12.26 -17.12
CA LEU A 54 3.36 10.81 -17.04
C LEU A 54 2.41 10.11 -18.02
N LYS A 55 1.14 10.52 -18.07
CA LYS A 55 0.16 10.01 -19.00
C LYS A 55 0.60 10.21 -20.47
N ALA A 56 1.16 11.36 -20.81
CA ALA A 56 1.65 11.63 -22.16
C ALA A 56 2.78 10.66 -22.57
N ARG A 57 3.66 10.26 -21.64
CA ARG A 57 4.71 9.26 -21.92
C ARG A 57 4.13 7.86 -22.17
N PHE A 58 3.02 7.53 -21.53
CA PHE A 58 2.33 6.25 -21.68
C PHE A 58 1.09 6.33 -22.58
N GLN A 59 1.01 7.32 -23.49
CA GLN A 59 -0.16 7.50 -24.35
C GLN A 59 -0.49 6.29 -25.24
N ALA A 60 0.49 5.43 -25.56
CA ALA A 60 0.31 4.19 -26.30
C ALA A 60 -0.29 3.04 -25.44
N GLY A 61 -0.55 3.29 -24.15
CA GLY A 61 -0.96 2.28 -23.18
C GLY A 61 0.22 1.49 -22.63
N PHE A 62 -0.08 0.35 -21.99
CA PHE A 62 0.91 -0.52 -21.34
C PHE A 62 1.06 -1.83 -22.13
N SER A 63 2.27 -2.33 -22.23
CA SER A 63 2.56 -3.63 -22.82
C SER A 63 3.80 -4.24 -22.14
N PHE A 64 3.69 -5.48 -21.72
CA PHE A 64 4.74 -6.18 -21.02
C PHE A 64 5.03 -7.52 -21.70
N VAL A 65 6.30 -7.88 -21.78
CA VAL A 65 6.72 -9.16 -22.37
C VAL A 65 6.46 -10.34 -21.44
N ASP A 66 6.51 -10.09 -20.13
CA ASP A 66 6.25 -11.07 -19.06
C ASP A 66 5.89 -10.38 -17.74
N ALA A 67 5.58 -11.16 -16.72
CA ALA A 67 5.20 -10.66 -15.41
C ALA A 67 6.36 -9.92 -14.70
N GLY A 68 7.59 -10.37 -14.89
CA GLY A 68 8.77 -9.70 -14.32
C GLY A 68 8.96 -8.29 -14.90
N ALA A 69 8.80 -8.15 -16.22
CA ALA A 69 8.84 -6.84 -16.88
C ALA A 69 7.71 -5.92 -16.41
N ALA A 70 6.50 -6.46 -16.20
CA ALA A 70 5.36 -5.70 -15.69
C ALA A 70 5.63 -5.19 -14.27
N LEU A 71 6.05 -6.06 -13.37
CA LEU A 71 6.35 -5.72 -11.98
C LEU A 71 7.53 -4.73 -11.87
N ASN A 72 8.59 -4.93 -12.66
CA ASN A 72 9.73 -4.01 -12.72
C ASN A 72 9.30 -2.62 -13.22
N SER A 73 8.48 -2.56 -14.26
CA SER A 73 7.98 -1.30 -14.78
C SER A 73 7.09 -0.59 -13.75
N TYR A 74 6.26 -1.34 -13.03
CA TYR A 74 5.44 -0.78 -11.96
C TYR A 74 6.30 -0.17 -10.86
N GLN A 75 7.26 -0.92 -10.31
CA GLN A 75 8.10 -0.41 -9.22
C GLN A 75 9.08 0.70 -9.62
N GLN A 76 9.39 0.84 -10.91
CA GLN A 76 10.29 1.90 -11.38
C GLN A 76 9.55 3.20 -11.69
N GLU A 77 8.35 3.12 -12.24
CA GLU A 77 7.68 4.32 -12.75
C GLU A 77 6.15 4.29 -12.64
N ILE A 78 5.49 3.16 -12.95
CA ILE A 78 4.02 3.14 -13.09
C ILE A 78 3.31 3.42 -11.76
N PHE A 79 3.90 3.05 -10.63
CA PHE A 79 3.36 3.36 -9.29
C PHE A 79 3.08 4.87 -9.09
N ARG A 80 3.76 5.73 -9.85
CA ARG A 80 3.57 7.18 -9.75
C ARG A 80 2.18 7.64 -10.18
N PHE A 81 1.47 6.89 -11.02
CA PHE A 81 0.08 7.20 -11.32
C PHE A 81 -0.78 7.12 -10.07
N ASP A 82 -0.62 6.05 -9.29
CA ASP A 82 -1.32 5.88 -8.01
C ASP A 82 -0.93 6.99 -7.01
N GLN A 83 0.37 7.27 -6.90
CA GLN A 83 0.91 8.27 -5.97
C GLN A 83 0.40 9.69 -6.29
N LEU A 84 0.48 10.09 -7.56
CA LEU A 84 0.05 11.42 -8.01
C LEU A 84 -1.48 11.59 -7.91
N TYR A 85 -2.24 10.53 -8.19
CA TYR A 85 -3.68 10.54 -8.01
C TYR A 85 -4.06 10.73 -6.53
N ARG A 86 -3.43 9.99 -5.63
CA ARG A 86 -3.64 10.13 -4.18
C ARG A 86 -3.24 11.51 -3.70
N GLN A 87 -2.05 11.99 -4.05
CA GLN A 87 -1.54 13.30 -3.65
C GLN A 87 -2.44 14.43 -4.15
N PHE A 88 -2.93 14.33 -5.39
CA PHE A 88 -3.90 15.28 -5.93
C PHE A 88 -5.18 15.33 -5.10
N ASN A 89 -5.79 14.18 -4.83
CA ASN A 89 -7.06 14.12 -4.11
C ASN A 89 -6.91 14.58 -2.66
N HIS A 90 -5.88 14.13 -1.95
CA HIS A 90 -5.57 14.62 -0.60
C HIS A 90 -5.43 16.16 -0.56
N ALA A 91 -4.70 16.73 -1.50
CA ALA A 91 -4.55 18.18 -1.59
C ALA A 91 -5.87 18.91 -1.97
N ALA A 92 -6.64 18.34 -2.89
CA ALA A 92 -7.92 18.89 -3.30
C ALA A 92 -8.96 18.88 -2.16
N ASP A 93 -8.98 17.82 -1.34
CA ASP A 93 -9.84 17.71 -0.17
C ASP A 93 -9.53 18.78 0.89
N ALA A 94 -8.26 19.14 1.05
CA ALA A 94 -7.86 20.24 1.94
C ALA A 94 -8.31 21.62 1.46
N VAL A 95 -8.64 21.78 0.16
CA VAL A 95 -9.17 23.04 -0.42
C VAL A 95 -10.69 23.12 -0.34
N GLU A 96 -11.38 22.00 -0.38
CA GLU A 96 -12.85 21.92 -0.47
C GLU A 96 -13.59 22.68 0.65
N PRO A 97 -13.16 22.67 1.94
CA PRO A 97 -13.82 23.42 3.01
C PRO A 97 -13.83 24.93 2.82
N MET A 98 -13.00 25.45 1.92
CA MET A 98 -12.98 26.89 1.57
C MET A 98 -14.11 27.30 0.61
N GLY A 99 -14.87 26.34 0.07
CA GLY A 99 -15.90 26.58 -0.93
C GLY A 99 -15.35 27.05 -2.29
N TRP A 100 -14.07 26.80 -2.58
CA TRP A 100 -13.44 27.20 -3.84
C TRP A 100 -13.71 26.14 -4.92
N ALA A 101 -14.46 26.50 -5.94
CA ALA A 101 -14.73 25.62 -7.10
C ALA A 101 -13.51 25.42 -8.03
N LEU A 102 -12.34 25.97 -7.66
CA LEU A 102 -11.16 26.06 -8.52
C LEU A 102 -10.64 24.71 -9.01
N LEU A 103 -10.72 23.66 -8.20
CA LEU A 103 -10.22 22.33 -8.52
C LEU A 103 -11.29 21.36 -9.01
N HIS A 104 -12.56 21.76 -9.09
CA HIS A 104 -13.66 20.85 -9.41
C HIS A 104 -13.49 20.20 -10.80
N GLU A 105 -13.34 21.01 -11.84
CA GLU A 105 -13.12 20.51 -13.21
C GLU A 105 -11.84 19.68 -13.32
N LEU A 106 -10.80 20.07 -12.58
CA LEU A 106 -9.53 19.34 -12.58
C LEU A 106 -9.68 17.97 -11.89
N ARG A 107 -10.49 17.88 -10.83
CA ARG A 107 -10.80 16.61 -10.14
C ARG A 107 -11.52 15.65 -11.08
N GLU A 108 -12.54 16.10 -11.81
CA GLU A 108 -13.23 15.27 -12.80
C GLU A 108 -12.30 14.74 -13.89
N ARG A 109 -11.37 15.57 -14.35
CA ARG A 109 -10.35 15.17 -15.34
C ARG A 109 -9.34 14.17 -14.77
N MET A 110 -8.91 14.35 -13.52
CA MET A 110 -8.02 13.43 -12.84
C MET A 110 -8.69 12.08 -12.63
N GLU A 111 -9.95 12.07 -12.19
CA GLU A 111 -10.75 10.85 -12.03
C GLU A 111 -10.91 10.11 -13.38
N SER A 112 -11.32 10.80 -14.44
CA SER A 112 -11.41 10.23 -15.78
C SER A 112 -10.08 9.68 -16.29
N ALA A 113 -8.97 10.34 -15.97
CA ALA A 113 -7.64 9.89 -16.39
C ALA A 113 -7.15 8.68 -15.57
N TYR A 114 -7.46 8.62 -14.29
CA TYR A 114 -7.06 7.52 -13.43
C TYR A 114 -7.99 6.31 -13.58
N SER A 115 -9.27 6.45 -13.23
CA SER A 115 -10.24 5.36 -13.24
C SER A 115 -10.69 4.97 -14.64
N GLY A 116 -10.83 5.95 -15.56
CA GLY A 116 -11.31 5.71 -16.93
C GLY A 116 -10.22 5.32 -17.93
N TRP A 117 -8.95 5.62 -17.67
CA TRP A 117 -7.86 5.28 -18.59
C TRP A 117 -6.76 4.44 -17.93
N PHE A 118 -6.14 4.90 -16.84
CA PHE A 118 -4.97 4.24 -16.26
C PHE A 118 -5.30 2.83 -15.76
N ILE A 119 -6.29 2.70 -14.89
CA ILE A 119 -6.68 1.41 -14.29
C ILE A 119 -7.09 0.38 -15.35
N PRO A 120 -7.98 0.70 -16.33
CA PRO A 120 -8.35 -0.26 -17.37
C PRO A 120 -7.18 -0.65 -18.28
N GLN A 121 -6.34 0.30 -18.70
CA GLN A 121 -5.21 0.02 -19.59
C GLN A 121 -4.15 -0.85 -18.90
N LEU A 122 -3.82 -0.54 -17.64
CA LEU A 122 -2.90 -1.35 -16.87
C LEU A 122 -3.47 -2.75 -16.59
N GLY A 123 -4.75 -2.82 -16.21
CA GLY A 123 -5.45 -4.08 -15.97
C GLY A 123 -5.47 -5.00 -17.19
N LEU A 124 -5.75 -4.46 -18.39
CA LEU A 124 -5.69 -5.22 -19.63
C LEU A 124 -4.29 -5.75 -19.95
N ALA A 125 -3.26 -4.94 -19.75
CA ALA A 125 -1.86 -5.35 -19.95
C ALA A 125 -1.43 -6.39 -18.92
N TRP A 126 -1.84 -6.23 -17.66
CA TRP A 126 -1.57 -7.17 -16.59
C TRP A 126 -2.26 -8.52 -16.82
N ASN A 127 -3.53 -8.53 -17.22
CA ASN A 127 -4.25 -9.77 -17.54
C ASN A 127 -3.53 -10.62 -18.59
N LYS A 128 -2.92 -10.00 -19.60
CA LYS A 128 -2.16 -10.73 -20.63
C LYS A 128 -0.96 -11.50 -20.09
N VAL A 129 -0.29 -10.97 -19.04
CA VAL A 129 0.85 -11.65 -18.42
C VAL A 129 0.42 -12.64 -17.32
N LEU A 130 -0.83 -12.55 -16.86
CA LEU A 130 -1.40 -13.54 -15.94
C LEU A 130 -1.83 -14.84 -16.65
N GLU A 131 -2.35 -14.72 -17.88
CA GLU A 131 -3.00 -15.81 -18.60
C GLU A 131 -2.02 -16.74 -19.32
N GLY A 132 -2.52 -17.92 -19.70
CA GLY A 132 -1.79 -18.92 -20.49
C GLY A 132 -0.97 -19.89 -19.66
N SER A 133 -0.46 -20.94 -20.32
CA SER A 133 0.32 -22.01 -19.68
C SER A 133 1.66 -21.55 -19.12
N THR A 134 2.18 -20.44 -19.60
CA THR A 134 3.42 -19.79 -19.11
C THR A 134 3.10 -18.50 -18.33
N GLY A 135 1.84 -18.16 -18.16
CA GLY A 135 1.40 -16.98 -17.41
C GLY A 135 1.65 -17.14 -15.91
N LEU A 136 1.65 -16.01 -15.21
CA LEU A 136 1.95 -15.97 -13.78
C LEU A 136 0.96 -16.81 -12.94
N LEU A 137 -0.28 -16.97 -13.36
CA LEU A 137 -1.28 -17.79 -12.65
C LEU A 137 -0.99 -19.28 -12.70
N ALA A 138 -0.25 -19.77 -13.71
CA ALA A 138 0.15 -21.16 -13.77
C ALA A 138 1.16 -21.52 -12.66
N ARG A 139 2.01 -20.55 -12.33
CA ARG A 139 2.98 -20.65 -11.24
C ARG A 139 3.17 -19.26 -10.64
N TRP A 140 2.65 -19.03 -9.44
CA TRP A 140 2.73 -17.74 -8.76
C TRP A 140 4.14 -17.45 -8.23
N GLN A 141 5.07 -17.28 -9.18
CA GLN A 141 6.48 -17.01 -8.93
C GLN A 141 7.10 -16.26 -10.10
N VAL A 142 7.93 -15.28 -9.80
CA VAL A 142 8.71 -14.51 -10.78
C VAL A 142 10.17 -14.58 -10.43
N ASP A 143 11.01 -14.89 -11.42
CA ASP A 143 12.45 -15.05 -11.23
C ASP A 143 13.07 -13.73 -10.71
N GLY A 144 13.85 -13.83 -9.66
CA GLY A 144 14.46 -12.68 -8.99
C GLY A 144 13.56 -11.93 -8.03
N TRP A 145 12.28 -12.30 -7.92
CA TRP A 145 11.34 -11.72 -6.95
C TRP A 145 11.17 -12.64 -5.73
N ILE A 146 11.04 -12.03 -4.56
CA ILE A 146 10.73 -12.73 -3.32
C ILE A 146 9.21 -12.81 -3.19
N ASN A 147 8.70 -14.00 -2.88
CA ASN A 147 7.30 -14.16 -2.53
C ASN A 147 7.07 -13.72 -1.08
N GLN A 148 5.92 -13.16 -0.79
CA GLN A 148 5.56 -12.67 0.54
C GLN A 148 5.66 -13.77 1.62
N GLN A 149 5.35 -15.00 1.29
CA GLN A 149 5.49 -16.16 2.18
C GLN A 149 6.95 -16.47 2.58
N ASP A 150 7.93 -15.99 1.81
CA ASP A 150 9.35 -16.13 2.11
C ASP A 150 9.92 -14.96 2.92
N PHE A 151 9.08 -13.97 3.28
CA PHE A 151 9.50 -12.73 3.95
C PHE A 151 10.32 -13.00 5.21
N TYR A 152 9.83 -13.87 6.10
CA TYR A 152 10.54 -14.15 7.34
C TYR A 152 11.93 -14.72 7.07
N ALA A 153 12.03 -15.75 6.23
CA ALA A 153 13.31 -16.40 5.92
C ALA A 153 14.29 -15.45 5.20
N ARG A 154 13.80 -14.69 4.22
CA ARG A 154 14.63 -13.84 3.35
C ARG A 154 15.02 -12.51 3.97
N HIS A 155 14.14 -11.90 4.78
CA HIS A 155 14.40 -10.58 5.34
C HIS A 155 14.65 -10.62 6.85
N VAL A 156 13.93 -11.40 7.64
CA VAL A 156 14.13 -11.42 9.09
C VAL A 156 15.25 -12.36 9.49
N GLN A 157 15.14 -13.65 9.14
CA GLN A 157 16.10 -14.67 9.52
C GLN A 157 17.50 -14.39 8.96
N SER A 158 17.61 -13.97 7.70
CA SER A 158 18.88 -13.63 7.08
C SER A 158 19.67 -12.55 7.82
N HIS A 159 18.99 -11.55 8.36
CA HIS A 159 19.63 -10.51 9.19
C HIS A 159 20.06 -11.03 10.56
N LEU A 160 19.25 -11.90 11.17
CA LEU A 160 19.62 -12.56 12.43
C LEU A 160 20.85 -13.45 12.24
N ASP A 161 20.94 -14.18 11.14
CA ASP A 161 22.08 -15.03 10.77
C ASP A 161 23.34 -14.20 10.46
N ALA A 162 23.16 -13.00 9.92
CA ALA A 162 24.24 -12.04 9.71
C ALA A 162 24.68 -11.33 11.00
N GLY A 163 24.14 -11.71 12.17
CA GLY A 163 24.57 -11.21 13.49
C GLY A 163 23.80 -9.99 13.99
N VAL A 164 22.72 -9.57 13.34
CA VAL A 164 21.81 -8.55 13.87
C VAL A 164 21.15 -9.11 15.13
N LYS A 165 21.31 -8.43 16.25
CA LYS A 165 20.81 -8.93 17.54
C LYS A 165 19.29 -8.93 17.64
N ARG A 166 18.65 -7.94 17.00
CA ARG A 166 17.20 -7.73 17.08
C ARG A 166 16.68 -7.10 15.80
N VAL A 167 15.59 -7.63 15.29
CA VAL A 167 14.87 -7.11 14.12
C VAL A 167 13.50 -6.63 14.55
N PHE A 168 13.17 -5.39 14.23
CA PHE A 168 11.83 -4.84 14.36
C PHE A 168 11.14 -4.93 13.00
N VAL A 169 9.95 -5.47 12.98
CA VAL A 169 9.12 -5.58 11.76
C VAL A 169 7.84 -4.82 11.99
N ILE A 170 7.64 -3.74 11.26
CA ILE A 170 6.38 -3.00 11.23
C ILE A 170 5.57 -3.54 10.06
N ILE A 171 4.36 -4.01 10.34
CA ILE A 171 3.40 -4.42 9.32
C ILE A 171 2.27 -3.39 9.34
N SER A 172 2.19 -2.58 8.30
CA SER A 172 1.13 -1.59 8.13
C SER A 172 0.07 -2.17 7.19
N ASP A 173 -1.13 -2.39 7.73
CA ASP A 173 -2.26 -2.99 7.01
C ASP A 173 -2.66 -2.14 5.80
N ALA A 174 -2.79 -2.77 4.64
CA ALA A 174 -3.12 -2.15 3.37
C ALA A 174 -2.13 -1.06 2.89
N PHE A 175 -0.88 -1.03 3.36
CA PHE A 175 0.11 -0.02 2.99
C PHE A 175 0.68 -0.26 1.59
N ARG A 176 0.38 0.63 0.65
CA ARG A 176 0.72 0.50 -0.76
C ARG A 176 2.19 0.81 -1.06
N PHE A 177 2.71 0.21 -2.14
CA PHE A 177 4.07 0.45 -2.64
C PHE A 177 4.35 1.93 -2.92
N GLU A 178 3.41 2.66 -3.52
CA GLU A 178 3.57 4.08 -3.85
C GLU A 178 3.71 4.96 -2.58
N ALA A 179 3.02 4.60 -1.50
CA ALA A 179 3.15 5.26 -0.21
C ALA A 179 4.47 4.87 0.49
N ALA A 180 4.92 3.63 0.34
CA ALA A 180 6.23 3.19 0.82
C ALA A 180 7.38 3.93 0.13
N GLU A 181 7.26 4.21 -1.18
CA GLU A 181 8.24 5.04 -1.90
C GLU A 181 8.30 6.45 -1.33
N GLU A 182 7.14 7.06 -1.09
CA GLU A 182 7.08 8.39 -0.48
C GLU A 182 7.72 8.41 0.91
N LEU A 183 7.41 7.40 1.74
CA LEU A 183 8.02 7.26 3.06
C LEU A 183 9.55 7.14 2.98
N VAL A 184 10.07 6.31 2.09
CA VAL A 184 11.53 6.16 1.90
C VAL A 184 12.18 7.47 1.47
N ARG A 185 11.58 8.20 0.54
CA ARG A 185 12.07 9.50 0.09
C ARG A 185 12.05 10.53 1.23
N GLU A 186 11.00 10.57 2.04
CA GLU A 186 10.90 11.46 3.18
C GLU A 186 11.93 11.13 4.27
N VAL A 187 12.07 9.85 4.63
CA VAL A 187 13.03 9.40 5.63
C VAL A 187 14.46 9.75 5.20
N ASN A 188 14.81 9.50 3.95
CA ASN A 188 16.13 9.82 3.41
C ASN A 188 16.40 11.32 3.29
N GLY A 189 15.36 12.14 3.09
CA GLY A 189 15.47 13.59 2.95
C GLY A 189 15.50 14.35 4.28
N LYS A 190 14.88 13.82 5.32
CA LYS A 190 14.63 14.56 6.57
C LYS A 190 15.28 13.96 7.81
N SER A 191 15.79 12.72 7.76
CA SER A 191 16.29 12.04 8.95
C SER A 191 17.72 11.55 8.82
N ARG A 192 18.29 11.05 9.93
CA ARG A 192 19.59 10.39 9.96
C ARG A 192 19.54 8.93 9.53
N PHE A 193 18.35 8.44 9.23
CA PHE A 193 18.14 7.06 8.83
C PHE A 193 18.38 6.92 7.34
N LYS A 194 18.81 5.72 6.94
CA LYS A 194 18.89 5.34 5.54
C LYS A 194 17.84 4.26 5.29
N ALA A 195 16.89 4.55 4.44
CA ALA A 195 15.87 3.62 4.01
C ALA A 195 16.11 3.17 2.57
N THR A 196 15.79 1.92 2.27
CA THR A 196 15.78 1.35 0.92
C THR A 196 14.43 0.69 0.69
N LEU A 197 13.94 0.72 -0.54
CA LEU A 197 12.69 0.11 -0.96
C LEU A 197 12.98 -1.11 -1.84
N SER A 198 12.28 -2.19 -1.57
CA SER A 198 12.19 -3.35 -2.45
C SER A 198 10.75 -3.84 -2.51
N ALA A 199 10.40 -4.51 -3.60
CA ALA A 199 9.09 -5.10 -3.75
C ALA A 199 9.15 -6.62 -3.59
N MET A 200 8.03 -7.23 -3.23
CA MET A 200 7.82 -8.68 -3.21
C MET A 200 6.47 -9.04 -3.81
N LEU A 201 6.34 -10.26 -4.27
CA LEU A 201 5.10 -10.77 -4.84
C LEU A 201 4.16 -11.22 -3.71
N GLY A 202 3.00 -10.55 -3.60
CA GLY A 202 1.99 -10.85 -2.58
C GLY A 202 1.34 -12.23 -2.78
N VAL A 203 0.80 -12.79 -1.72
CA VAL A 203 0.01 -14.03 -1.77
C VAL A 203 -1.35 -13.82 -2.42
N LEU A 204 -1.93 -14.88 -2.96
CA LEU A 204 -3.29 -14.92 -3.49
C LEU A 204 -4.19 -15.89 -2.69
N PRO A 205 -5.44 -15.50 -2.44
CA PRO A 205 -6.01 -14.16 -2.65
C PRO A 205 -5.39 -13.11 -1.72
N SER A 206 -5.28 -11.88 -2.21
CA SER A 206 -4.67 -10.77 -1.48
C SER A 206 -5.68 -10.18 -0.49
N TYR A 207 -5.54 -10.52 0.80
CA TYR A 207 -6.36 -10.01 1.90
C TYR A 207 -5.66 -10.20 3.24
N THR A 208 -6.08 -9.44 4.26
CA THR A 208 -5.43 -9.30 5.56
C THR A 208 -5.03 -10.63 6.22
N ALA A 209 -5.97 -11.58 6.35
CA ALA A 209 -5.67 -12.79 7.12
C ALA A 209 -4.56 -13.65 6.50
N LEU A 210 -4.54 -13.80 5.16
CA LEU A 210 -3.50 -14.57 4.48
C LEU A 210 -2.19 -13.78 4.38
N GLY A 211 -2.26 -12.49 4.04
CA GLY A 211 -1.08 -11.63 3.97
C GLY A 211 -0.34 -11.53 5.30
N MET A 212 -1.08 -11.33 6.40
CA MET A 212 -0.50 -11.32 7.76
C MET A 212 0.14 -12.65 8.12
N ALA A 213 -0.49 -13.78 7.78
CA ALA A 213 0.05 -15.11 8.03
C ALA A 213 1.32 -15.39 7.21
N ALA A 214 1.33 -14.97 5.95
CA ALA A 214 2.47 -15.15 5.04
C ALA A 214 3.75 -14.42 5.51
N LEU A 215 3.61 -13.38 6.30
CA LEU A 215 4.75 -12.62 6.83
C LEU A 215 5.37 -13.26 8.09
N LEU A 216 4.70 -14.23 8.72
CA LEU A 216 5.19 -14.91 9.92
C LEU A 216 6.21 -16.01 9.60
N PRO A 217 7.03 -16.45 10.59
CA PRO A 217 7.79 -17.68 10.45
C PRO A 217 6.84 -18.88 10.33
N HIS A 218 6.95 -19.65 9.25
CA HIS A 218 6.16 -20.85 9.01
C HIS A 218 6.85 -21.77 7.99
N GLN A 219 6.47 -23.05 8.03
CA GLN A 219 6.80 -24.03 7.00
C GLN A 219 5.60 -24.28 6.08
N THR A 220 4.39 -24.21 6.65
CA THR A 220 3.14 -24.46 5.93
C THR A 220 2.11 -23.41 6.25
N LEU A 221 1.38 -22.96 5.22
CA LEU A 221 0.16 -22.18 5.34
C LEU A 221 -1.01 -23.03 4.86
N ALA A 222 -2.11 -23.01 5.59
CA ALA A 222 -3.32 -23.75 5.23
C ALA A 222 -4.57 -23.04 5.71
N TYR A 223 -5.71 -23.36 5.11
CA TYR A 223 -7.00 -22.96 5.62
C TYR A 223 -7.59 -24.05 6.52
N LYS A 224 -8.07 -23.65 7.69
CA LYS A 224 -8.87 -24.53 8.53
C LYS A 224 -10.22 -24.77 7.83
N GLN A 225 -10.63 -26.03 7.75
CA GLN A 225 -11.91 -26.44 7.17
C GLN A 225 -13.07 -26.08 8.14
N ASN A 226 -13.38 -24.81 8.23
CA ASN A 226 -14.49 -24.27 8.99
C ASN A 226 -15.20 -23.18 8.18
N ALA A 227 -16.35 -22.71 8.65
CA ALA A 227 -17.16 -21.70 7.96
C ALA A 227 -16.41 -20.37 7.70
N ASN A 228 -15.37 -20.05 8.49
CA ASN A 228 -14.61 -18.81 8.37
C ASN A 228 -13.36 -18.96 7.49
N LEU A 229 -12.94 -20.20 7.18
CA LEU A 229 -11.67 -20.48 6.53
C LEU A 229 -10.51 -19.75 7.22
N ASP A 230 -10.36 -19.99 8.54
CA ASP A 230 -9.28 -19.37 9.31
C ASP A 230 -7.93 -19.82 8.75
N VAL A 231 -7.00 -18.87 8.63
CA VAL A 231 -5.65 -19.15 8.16
C VAL A 231 -4.82 -19.74 9.31
N MET A 232 -4.11 -20.81 9.01
CA MET A 232 -3.26 -21.55 9.93
C MET A 232 -1.81 -21.48 9.44
N ALA A 233 -0.87 -21.20 10.35
CA ALA A 233 0.56 -21.34 10.14
C ALA A 233 1.06 -22.54 10.97
N ASP A 234 1.63 -23.54 10.32
CA ASP A 234 2.09 -24.79 10.96
C ASP A 234 1.03 -25.44 11.87
N GLY A 235 -0.24 -25.41 11.40
CA GLY A 235 -1.37 -25.98 12.13
C GLY A 235 -1.87 -25.13 13.30
N LYS A 236 -1.35 -23.92 13.53
CA LYS A 236 -1.79 -23.00 14.58
C LYS A 236 -2.56 -21.82 13.99
N PRO A 237 -3.62 -21.34 14.64
CA PRO A 237 -4.34 -20.14 14.20
C PRO A 237 -3.47 -18.90 14.36
N VAL A 238 -3.57 -17.94 13.42
CA VAL A 238 -2.78 -16.71 13.41
C VAL A 238 -3.63 -15.46 13.09
N SER A 239 -4.90 -15.50 13.46
CA SER A 239 -5.87 -14.44 13.16
C SER A 239 -5.74 -13.21 14.06
N THR A 240 -5.31 -13.38 15.31
CA THR A 240 -5.17 -12.28 16.28
C THR A 240 -3.70 -11.95 16.55
N VAL A 241 -3.44 -10.78 17.15
CA VAL A 241 -2.08 -10.37 17.53
C VAL A 241 -1.47 -11.33 18.54
N GLU A 242 -2.27 -11.84 19.50
CA GLU A 242 -1.83 -12.83 20.49
C GLU A 242 -1.41 -14.14 19.82
N GLN A 243 -2.25 -14.67 18.92
CA GLN A 243 -1.95 -15.90 18.17
C GLN A 243 -0.69 -15.76 17.29
N ARG A 244 -0.48 -14.58 16.69
CA ARG A 244 0.75 -14.28 15.96
C ARG A 244 1.96 -14.19 16.90
N GLY A 245 1.76 -13.68 18.12
CA GLY A 245 2.75 -13.71 19.18
C GLY A 245 3.15 -15.12 19.57
N ASP A 246 2.18 -16.05 19.70
CA ASP A 246 2.43 -17.47 19.97
C ASP A 246 3.25 -18.14 18.85
N GLN A 247 3.01 -17.77 17.59
CA GLN A 247 3.82 -18.25 16.45
C GLN A 247 5.25 -17.70 16.50
N LEU A 248 5.41 -16.42 16.86
CA LEU A 248 6.72 -15.77 16.98
C LEU A 248 7.53 -16.24 18.20
N ALA A 249 6.87 -16.77 19.23
CA ALA A 249 7.54 -17.27 20.44
C ALA A 249 8.60 -18.36 20.11
N GLY A 250 8.37 -19.17 19.07
CA GLY A 250 9.31 -20.18 18.59
C GLY A 250 10.66 -19.62 18.09
N VAL A 251 10.73 -18.33 17.79
CA VAL A 251 11.94 -17.62 17.32
C VAL A 251 12.37 -16.50 18.28
N GLN A 252 11.99 -16.59 19.55
CA GLN A 252 12.21 -15.55 20.57
C GLN A 252 11.63 -14.19 20.11
N GLY A 253 10.42 -14.22 19.58
CA GLY A 253 9.72 -13.03 19.09
C GLY A 253 8.41 -12.77 19.81
N VAL A 254 7.92 -11.55 19.63
CA VAL A 254 6.63 -11.06 20.16
C VAL A 254 5.88 -10.26 19.13
N ALA A 255 4.57 -10.14 19.34
CA ALA A 255 3.67 -9.32 18.56
C ALA A 255 3.01 -8.25 19.44
N ILE A 256 2.90 -7.03 18.93
CA ILE A 256 2.27 -5.91 19.64
C ILE A 256 1.62 -4.95 18.63
N LYS A 257 0.57 -4.24 19.03
CA LYS A 257 0.04 -3.13 18.24
C LYS A 257 0.94 -1.89 18.36
N ALA A 258 0.98 -1.07 17.32
CA ALA A 258 1.79 0.14 17.28
C ALA A 258 1.44 1.10 18.43
N ASP A 259 0.16 1.34 18.66
CA ASP A 259 -0.32 2.22 19.73
C ASP A 259 0.07 1.70 21.13
N ASP A 260 -0.05 0.38 21.36
CA ASP A 260 0.30 -0.23 22.62
C ASP A 260 1.82 -0.10 22.90
N LEU A 261 2.66 -0.30 21.86
CA LEU A 261 4.10 -0.12 21.97
C LEU A 261 4.47 1.33 22.31
N LEU A 262 3.85 2.30 21.65
CA LEU A 262 4.06 3.72 21.92
C LEU A 262 3.60 4.11 23.33
N ALA A 263 2.46 3.54 23.79
CA ALA A 263 1.92 3.78 25.14
C ALA A 263 2.83 3.24 26.25
N LEU A 264 3.65 2.21 26.00
CA LEU A 264 4.66 1.75 26.96
C LEU A 264 5.73 2.82 27.25
N GLY A 265 6.00 3.69 26.28
CA GLY A 265 7.07 4.66 26.37
C GLY A 265 8.46 4.01 26.36
N LYS A 266 9.49 4.80 26.66
CA LYS A 266 10.90 4.37 26.53
C LYS A 266 11.27 3.23 27.47
N ASP A 267 11.01 3.38 28.77
CA ASP A 267 11.56 2.47 29.78
C ASP A 267 10.84 1.12 29.78
N LYS A 268 9.51 1.11 29.83
CA LYS A 268 8.70 -0.11 29.72
C LYS A 268 8.84 -0.77 28.34
N GLY A 269 8.95 0.04 27.29
CA GLY A 269 9.19 -0.47 25.93
C GLY A 269 10.54 -1.20 25.82
N ARG A 270 11.61 -0.66 26.44
CA ARG A 270 12.91 -1.35 26.52
C ARG A 270 12.84 -2.65 27.31
N GLU A 271 12.09 -2.67 28.40
CA GLU A 271 11.87 -3.87 29.18
C GLU A 271 11.12 -4.92 28.36
N TYR A 272 10.05 -4.52 27.67
CA TYR A 272 9.24 -5.39 26.81
C TYR A 272 10.07 -6.09 25.72
N VAL A 273 10.99 -5.36 25.07
CA VAL A 273 11.81 -5.91 23.98
C VAL A 273 13.14 -6.50 24.42
N ARG A 274 13.48 -6.49 25.72
CA ARG A 274 14.82 -6.82 26.24
C ARG A 274 15.33 -8.17 25.78
N ASP A 275 14.51 -9.20 25.94
CA ASP A 275 14.88 -10.59 25.70
C ASP A 275 14.37 -11.12 24.37
N GLN A 276 13.88 -10.20 23.49
CA GLN A 276 13.31 -10.55 22.20
C GLN A 276 14.32 -10.34 21.07
N ARG A 277 14.34 -11.27 20.13
CA ARG A 277 15.11 -11.17 18.90
C ARG A 277 14.29 -10.60 17.73
N VAL A 278 12.97 -10.84 17.74
CA VAL A 278 12.04 -10.43 16.67
C VAL A 278 10.84 -9.72 17.31
N ILE A 279 10.55 -8.51 16.87
CA ILE A 279 9.39 -7.76 17.36
C ILE A 279 8.51 -7.39 16.15
N TYR A 280 7.32 -7.97 16.07
CA TYR A 280 6.32 -7.63 15.08
C TYR A 280 5.37 -6.58 15.64
N ILE A 281 5.22 -5.48 14.90
CA ILE A 281 4.44 -4.32 15.30
C ILE A 281 3.36 -4.11 14.24
N TYR A 282 2.09 -4.23 14.64
CA TYR A 282 0.94 -4.12 13.75
C TYR A 282 0.36 -2.71 13.79
N HIS A 283 0.23 -2.13 12.61
CA HIS A 283 -0.33 -0.80 12.38
C HIS A 283 -1.49 -0.93 11.37
N ASP A 284 -2.69 -0.44 11.69
CA ASP A 284 -3.93 -0.72 10.95
C ASP A 284 -4.70 0.52 10.49
N LYS A 285 -4.06 1.69 10.45
CA LYS A 285 -4.71 2.98 10.19
C LYS A 285 -5.48 3.05 8.87
N ILE A 286 -4.88 2.54 7.78
CA ILE A 286 -5.47 2.63 6.43
C ILE A 286 -6.68 1.70 6.33
N ASP A 287 -6.54 0.44 6.75
CA ASP A 287 -7.61 -0.55 6.66
C ASP A 287 -8.80 -0.17 7.55
N LEU A 288 -8.53 0.30 8.77
CA LEU A 288 -9.55 0.74 9.72
C LEU A 288 -10.45 1.87 9.19
N LEU A 289 -9.91 2.77 8.36
CA LEU A 289 -10.65 3.88 7.76
C LEU A 289 -11.27 3.48 6.42
N GLY A 290 -10.59 2.64 5.63
CA GLY A 290 -11.07 2.16 4.33
C GLY A 290 -12.27 1.22 4.39
N ASP A 291 -12.42 0.44 5.46
CA ASP A 291 -13.56 -0.48 5.65
C ASP A 291 -14.86 0.22 6.08
N LYS A 292 -14.79 1.46 6.55
CA LYS A 292 -15.99 2.26 6.85
C LYS A 292 -16.62 2.73 5.56
N GLN A 293 -17.73 2.12 5.18
CA GLN A 293 -18.55 2.55 4.03
C GLN A 293 -18.90 4.03 4.16
N GLY A 294 -18.28 4.88 3.38
CA GLY A 294 -18.70 6.29 3.29
C GLY A 294 -17.68 7.31 2.84
N SER A 295 -16.39 7.06 2.88
CA SER A 295 -15.48 8.05 2.38
C SER A 295 -14.16 7.46 1.90
N GLU A 296 -14.06 7.24 0.61
CA GLU A 296 -12.78 7.03 -0.08
C GLU A 296 -11.84 8.23 0.13
N ARG A 297 -12.39 9.41 0.38
CA ARG A 297 -11.66 10.62 0.79
C ARG A 297 -10.89 10.42 2.10
N GLU A 298 -11.48 9.76 3.10
CA GLU A 298 -10.79 9.45 4.36
C GLU A 298 -9.57 8.55 4.12
N THR A 299 -9.55 7.77 3.04
CA THR A 299 -8.41 6.91 2.70
C THR A 299 -7.18 7.71 2.28
N PHE A 300 -7.34 8.82 1.54
CA PHE A 300 -6.21 9.67 1.17
C PHE A 300 -5.57 10.34 2.40
N ASP A 301 -6.40 10.82 3.32
CA ASP A 301 -5.95 11.36 4.61
C ASP A 301 -5.32 10.29 5.49
N ALA A 302 -5.90 9.07 5.52
CA ALA A 302 -5.35 7.96 6.27
C ALA A 302 -3.93 7.60 5.82
N VAL A 303 -3.66 7.60 4.51
CA VAL A 303 -2.30 7.36 4.00
C VAL A 303 -1.35 8.47 4.42
N ALA A 304 -1.73 9.74 4.32
CA ALA A 304 -0.88 10.86 4.76
C ALA A 304 -0.57 10.81 6.26
N GLN A 305 -1.56 10.46 7.09
CA GLN A 305 -1.36 10.24 8.52
C GLN A 305 -0.45 9.04 8.79
N THR A 306 -0.65 7.94 8.06
CA THR A 306 0.17 6.73 8.17
C THR A 306 1.65 7.02 7.89
N LEU A 307 2.00 7.80 6.88
CA LEU A 307 3.38 8.21 6.61
C LEU A 307 4.02 8.89 7.82
N THR A 308 3.27 9.78 8.47
CA THR A 308 3.71 10.47 9.69
C THR A 308 3.86 9.50 10.86
N GLU A 309 2.86 8.65 11.11
CA GLU A 309 2.85 7.69 12.23
C GLU A 309 3.97 6.65 12.07
N LEU A 310 4.20 6.11 10.88
CA LEU A 310 5.28 5.16 10.60
C LEU A 310 6.67 5.79 10.78
N THR A 311 6.85 7.04 10.36
CA THR A 311 8.11 7.79 10.60
C THR A 311 8.36 8.00 12.10
N GLN A 312 7.32 8.34 12.87
CA GLN A 312 7.40 8.50 14.32
C GLN A 312 7.71 7.17 15.00
N LEU A 313 7.04 6.08 14.60
CA LEU A 313 7.23 4.75 15.13
C LEU A 313 8.66 4.24 14.87
N ALA A 314 9.16 4.37 13.64
CA ALA A 314 10.54 4.03 13.29
C ALA A 314 11.56 4.85 14.12
N THR A 315 11.30 6.15 14.27
CA THR A 315 12.11 7.04 15.09
C THR A 315 12.11 6.62 16.57
N PHE A 316 10.95 6.27 17.12
CA PHE A 316 10.82 5.77 18.48
C PHE A 316 11.60 4.46 18.68
N ILE A 317 11.49 3.51 17.76
CA ILE A 317 12.21 2.24 17.81
C ILE A 317 13.72 2.47 17.85
N VAL A 318 14.24 3.30 16.93
CA VAL A 318 15.70 3.55 16.86
C VAL A 318 16.20 4.34 18.05
N ASN A 319 15.56 5.45 18.40
CA ASN A 319 16.07 6.37 19.43
C ASN A 319 15.75 5.92 20.85
N SER A 320 14.61 5.22 21.06
CA SER A 320 14.15 4.87 22.40
C SER A 320 14.33 3.40 22.74
N LEU A 321 14.19 2.48 21.78
CA LEU A 321 14.27 1.03 22.02
C LEU A 321 15.60 0.39 21.60
N ASN A 322 16.58 1.19 21.16
CA ASN A 322 17.88 0.72 20.65
C ASN A 322 17.72 -0.21 19.42
N GLY A 323 16.74 0.05 18.57
CA GLY A 323 16.57 -0.64 17.30
C GLY A 323 17.66 -0.22 16.30
N SER A 324 18.40 -1.18 15.76
CA SER A 324 19.39 -0.94 14.71
C SER A 324 18.89 -1.28 13.31
N LEU A 325 17.86 -2.11 13.23
CA LEU A 325 17.21 -2.52 11.98
C LEU A 325 15.69 -2.49 12.16
N VAL A 326 15.02 -1.80 11.28
CA VAL A 326 13.57 -1.75 11.17
C VAL A 326 13.19 -2.15 9.75
N LEU A 327 12.45 -3.23 9.61
CA LEU A 327 11.80 -3.64 8.38
C LEU A 327 10.36 -3.12 8.41
N LEU A 328 9.89 -2.52 7.33
CA LEU A 328 8.52 -2.07 7.19
C LEU A 328 7.93 -2.77 5.97
N THR A 329 6.76 -3.38 6.14
CA THR A 329 6.08 -4.12 5.08
C THR A 329 4.57 -3.97 5.20
N ALA A 330 3.85 -4.53 4.24
CA ALA A 330 2.39 -4.61 4.22
C ALA A 330 1.94 -6.05 3.99
N ASP A 331 0.75 -6.36 4.43
CA ASP A 331 0.07 -7.63 4.19
C ASP A 331 -0.58 -7.69 2.82
N HIS A 332 -1.20 -6.60 2.38
CA HIS A 332 -1.78 -6.41 1.04
C HIS A 332 -1.83 -4.92 0.67
N GLY A 333 -2.34 -4.61 -0.53
CA GLY A 333 -2.72 -3.29 -0.97
C GLY A 333 -4.19 -3.22 -1.35
N PHE A 334 -4.59 -2.11 -1.98
CA PHE A 334 -5.94 -1.89 -2.49
C PHE A 334 -5.87 -1.01 -3.74
N LEU A 335 -6.99 -0.82 -4.44
CA LEU A 335 -7.11 0.14 -5.51
C LEU A 335 -7.84 1.38 -5.01
N TYR A 336 -7.32 2.56 -5.33
CA TYR A 336 -8.04 3.80 -5.11
C TYR A 336 -9.27 3.85 -6.01
N GLN A 337 -10.39 4.30 -5.46
CA GLN A 337 -11.65 4.43 -6.17
C GLN A 337 -12.45 5.54 -5.51
N GLU A 338 -12.48 6.74 -6.09
CA GLU A 338 -13.27 7.84 -5.55
C GLU A 338 -14.75 7.77 -6.00
N SER A 339 -14.98 7.31 -7.22
CA SER A 339 -16.33 7.16 -7.76
C SER A 339 -16.77 5.69 -7.81
N PRO A 340 -18.04 5.35 -7.53
CA PRO A 340 -18.55 4.02 -7.73
C PRO A 340 -18.34 3.57 -9.18
N LEU A 341 -17.98 2.29 -9.38
CA LEU A 341 -17.89 1.71 -10.72
C LEU A 341 -19.26 1.73 -11.40
N ASP A 342 -19.29 2.07 -12.67
CA ASP A 342 -20.47 1.91 -13.50
C ASP A 342 -20.89 0.44 -13.57
N GLU A 343 -22.20 0.17 -13.72
CA GLU A 343 -22.71 -1.20 -13.82
C GLU A 343 -22.09 -1.97 -14.99
N ALA A 344 -21.72 -1.27 -16.08
CA ALA A 344 -21.04 -1.84 -17.24
C ALA A 344 -19.63 -2.35 -16.93
N ASP A 345 -18.97 -1.80 -15.91
CA ASP A 345 -17.61 -2.16 -15.51
C ASP A 345 -17.58 -3.23 -14.42
N LYS A 346 -18.76 -3.65 -13.93
CA LYS A 346 -18.89 -4.70 -12.92
C LYS A 346 -19.02 -6.07 -13.59
N SER A 347 -18.11 -6.99 -13.24
CA SER A 347 -18.24 -8.40 -13.59
C SER A 347 -18.98 -9.14 -12.48
N ALA A 348 -20.18 -9.65 -12.78
CA ALA A 348 -20.91 -10.51 -11.88
C ALA A 348 -20.74 -11.98 -12.28
N LEU A 349 -20.42 -12.84 -11.31
CA LEU A 349 -20.35 -14.28 -11.53
C LEU A 349 -21.73 -14.93 -11.69
N GLY A 350 -22.81 -14.19 -11.40
CA GLY A 350 -24.15 -14.75 -11.25
C GLY A 350 -24.32 -15.43 -9.89
N ASP A 351 -24.77 -16.67 -9.89
CA ASP A 351 -24.90 -17.45 -8.66
C ASP A 351 -23.52 -17.84 -8.12
N LYS A 352 -23.41 -17.89 -6.80
CA LYS A 352 -22.18 -18.39 -6.15
C LYS A 352 -22.02 -19.87 -6.47
N PRO A 353 -20.83 -20.30 -6.91
CA PRO A 353 -20.55 -21.72 -7.12
C PRO A 353 -20.80 -22.54 -5.86
N ASP A 354 -21.26 -23.78 -6.04
CA ASP A 354 -21.38 -24.74 -4.95
C ASP A 354 -20.02 -24.93 -4.25
N GLY A 355 -20.05 -25.14 -2.93
CA GLY A 355 -18.83 -25.25 -2.15
C GLY A 355 -18.18 -23.94 -1.73
N THR A 356 -18.75 -22.77 -2.11
CA THR A 356 -18.26 -21.46 -1.66
C THR A 356 -18.49 -21.29 -0.15
N LEU A 357 -17.42 -21.10 0.60
CA LEU A 357 -17.44 -20.84 2.04
C LEU A 357 -17.27 -19.36 2.37
N LYS A 358 -16.46 -18.66 1.59
CA LYS A 358 -16.21 -17.23 1.76
C LYS A 358 -16.32 -16.50 0.42
N ALA A 359 -17.12 -15.45 0.38
CA ALA A 359 -17.27 -14.61 -0.80
C ALA A 359 -16.96 -13.15 -0.46
N LYS A 360 -16.11 -12.54 -1.25
CA LYS A 360 -15.75 -11.11 -1.22
C LYS A 360 -15.88 -10.51 -2.61
N LYS A 361 -15.80 -9.20 -2.73
CA LYS A 361 -15.95 -8.51 -4.03
C LYS A 361 -15.01 -9.01 -5.13
N ARG A 362 -13.80 -9.47 -4.76
CA ARG A 362 -12.72 -9.82 -5.71
C ARG A 362 -12.32 -11.29 -5.70
N TYR A 363 -12.78 -12.07 -4.74
CA TYR A 363 -12.43 -13.50 -4.66
C TYR A 363 -13.51 -14.33 -3.96
N LEU A 364 -13.52 -15.59 -4.29
CA LEU A 364 -14.25 -16.64 -3.60
C LEU A 364 -13.26 -17.66 -3.06
N LEU A 365 -13.52 -18.16 -1.87
CA LEU A 365 -12.81 -19.30 -1.28
C LEU A 365 -13.81 -20.38 -0.92
N GLY A 366 -13.44 -21.62 -1.14
CA GLY A 366 -14.30 -22.76 -0.81
C GLY A 366 -13.66 -24.07 -1.18
N MET A 367 -14.44 -25.14 -1.09
CA MET A 367 -14.00 -26.50 -1.35
C MET A 367 -14.72 -27.04 -2.60
N GLY A 368 -13.93 -27.53 -3.58
CA GLY A 368 -14.50 -28.08 -4.80
C GLY A 368 -15.20 -27.04 -5.69
N ILE A 369 -14.82 -25.76 -5.59
CA ILE A 369 -15.29 -24.71 -6.49
C ILE A 369 -14.77 -25.08 -7.88
N GLY A 370 -15.70 -25.29 -8.82
CA GLY A 370 -15.39 -25.62 -10.21
C GLY A 370 -14.84 -24.41 -10.99
N GLU A 371 -14.31 -24.68 -12.18
CA GLU A 371 -13.85 -23.66 -13.10
C GLU A 371 -14.99 -22.74 -13.55
N SER A 372 -14.68 -21.47 -13.74
CA SER A 372 -15.61 -20.47 -14.26
C SER A 372 -14.99 -19.72 -15.44
N PRO A 373 -15.72 -19.52 -16.53
CA PRO A 373 -15.21 -18.72 -17.65
C PRO A 373 -15.05 -17.23 -17.31
N LYS A 374 -15.57 -16.80 -16.17
CA LYS A 374 -15.52 -15.40 -15.70
C LYS A 374 -14.50 -15.15 -14.60
N ALA A 375 -13.83 -16.19 -14.12
CA ALA A 375 -12.88 -16.09 -13.02
C ALA A 375 -11.80 -17.14 -13.15
N TRP A 376 -10.57 -16.77 -12.81
CA TRP A 376 -9.52 -17.73 -12.63
C TRP A 376 -9.77 -18.57 -11.36
N CYS A 377 -9.59 -19.86 -11.48
CA CYS A 377 -9.69 -20.82 -10.40
C CYS A 377 -8.33 -21.47 -10.16
N GLY A 378 -7.87 -21.49 -8.94
CA GLY A 378 -6.60 -22.06 -8.54
C GLY A 378 -6.67 -22.73 -7.18
N ASN A 379 -5.71 -23.62 -6.93
CA ASN A 379 -5.54 -24.22 -5.62
C ASN A 379 -4.72 -23.30 -4.72
N THR A 380 -5.12 -23.15 -3.45
CA THR A 380 -4.38 -22.36 -2.47
C THR A 380 -3.39 -23.18 -1.64
N GLN A 381 -3.21 -24.46 -2.00
CA GLN A 381 -2.24 -25.35 -1.35
C GLN A 381 -0.88 -25.33 -2.06
#